data_aaa579cc8a55d8db3b5c41b44d423be6
#
_entry.id   aaa579cc8a55d8db3b5c41b44d423be6
#
_cell.length_a   1.000
_cell.length_b   1.000
_cell.length_c   1.000
_cell.angle_alpha   90.00
_cell.angle_beta   90.00
_cell.angle_gamma   90.00
#
_symmetry.space_group_name_H-M   'P 1'
#
loop_
_entity.id
_entity.type
_entity.pdbx_description
1 polymer ?
#
loop_
_entity_poly.entity_id
_entity_poly.type
_entity_poly.pdbx_seq_one_letter_code
_entity_poly.pdbx_strand_id
1 'polypeptide(L)'
;ILLEYTTTYLKFKNYVKILLHDVESLPEDKRKVVRDIEKTNLHQFRAYLHNLINQGRLRECNLTVLTFSMFSAVHWLYFWYHPEKPLSVKEIVENIVEIFLFGVIAK
;
A
#
# COMPACT_ATOMS: atom_id res chain seq x y z
N ILE A 1 -1.54 9.95 15.74
CA ILE A 1 -0.44 9.30 14.99
C ILE A 1 -0.62 7.79 14.98
N LEU A 2 -0.83 7.19 16.13
CA LEU A 2 -1.00 5.74 16.23
C LEU A 2 -2.25 5.25 15.47
N LEU A 3 -3.33 6.01 15.55
CA LEU A 3 -4.57 5.69 14.84
C LEU A 3 -4.39 5.76 13.31
N GLU A 4 -3.71 6.81 12.83
CA GLU A 4 -3.43 6.96 11.41
C GLU A 4 -2.53 5.84 10.90
N TYR A 5 -1.52 5.45 11.68
CA TYR A 5 -0.68 4.32 11.33
C TYR A 5 -1.50 3.04 11.17
N THR A 6 -2.33 2.72 12.15
CA THR A 6 -3.13 1.50 12.15
C THR A 6 -4.11 1.46 10.97
N THR A 7 -4.82 2.57 10.75
CA THR A 7 -5.80 2.65 9.67
C THR A 7 -5.12 2.55 8.30
N THR A 8 -4.02 3.27 8.11
CA THR A 8 -3.25 3.24 6.87
C THR A 8 -2.69 1.84 6.61
N TYR A 9 -2.16 1.21 7.65
CA TYR A 9 -1.65 -0.15 7.55
C TYR A 9 -2.73 -1.13 7.10
N LEU A 10 -3.92 -1.06 7.69
CA LEU A 10 -5.01 -1.98 7.35
C LEU A 10 -5.49 -1.77 5.91
N LYS A 11 -5.62 -0.53 5.46
CA LYS A 11 -6.01 -0.23 4.08
C LYS A 11 -4.99 -0.74 3.09
N PHE A 12 -3.72 -0.51 3.38
CA PHE A 12 -2.62 -0.94 2.53
C PHE A 12 -2.50 -2.46 2.50
N LYS A 13 -2.64 -3.10 3.66
CA LYS A 13 -2.63 -4.57 3.78
C LYS A 13 -3.72 -5.22 2.93
N ASN A 14 -4.92 -4.67 2.94
CA ASN A 14 -6.02 -5.19 2.15
C ASN A 14 -5.73 -5.08 0.65
N TYR A 15 -5.15 -3.97 0.23
CA TYR A 15 -4.72 -3.79 -1.17
C TYR A 15 -3.68 -4.84 -1.56
N VAL A 16 -2.68 -5.06 -0.71
CA VAL A 16 -1.63 -6.05 -0.96
C VAL A 16 -2.21 -7.46 -1.06
N LYS A 17 -3.15 -7.80 -0.21
CA LYS A 17 -3.81 -9.10 -0.25
C LYS A 17 -4.52 -9.34 -1.58
N ILE A 18 -5.25 -8.36 -2.06
CA ILE A 18 -5.93 -8.45 -3.36
C ILE A 18 -4.89 -8.64 -4.47
N LEU A 19 -3.83 -7.85 -4.45
CA LEU A 19 -2.80 -7.90 -5.47
C LEU A 19 -2.07 -9.25 -5.50
N LEU A 20 -1.67 -9.78 -4.35
CA LEU A 20 -0.87 -11.00 -4.29
C LEU A 20 -1.68 -12.27 -4.45
N HIS A 21 -2.95 -12.28 -4.04
CA HIS A 21 -3.77 -13.49 -4.12
C HIS A 21 -4.46 -13.70 -5.46
N ASP A 22 -4.87 -12.62 -6.11
CA ASP A 22 -5.84 -12.74 -7.19
C ASP A 22 -5.23 -12.67 -8.59
N VAL A 23 -4.02 -12.15 -8.75
CA VAL A 23 -3.49 -11.85 -10.08
C VAL A 23 -2.82 -13.05 -10.75
N GLU A 24 -2.20 -13.94 -10.00
CA GLU A 24 -1.44 -15.06 -10.58
C GLU A 24 -2.30 -16.19 -11.14
N SER A 25 -3.52 -16.36 -10.63
CA SER A 25 -4.37 -17.51 -10.95
C SER A 25 -5.56 -17.19 -11.85
N LEU A 26 -5.70 -15.95 -12.34
CA LEU A 26 -6.91 -15.53 -13.02
C LEU A 26 -6.77 -15.54 -14.55
N PRO A 27 -7.82 -15.97 -15.29
CA PRO A 27 -7.91 -15.77 -16.74
C PRO A 27 -7.88 -14.27 -17.09
N GLU A 28 -7.54 -13.98 -18.36
CA GLU A 28 -7.35 -12.60 -18.82
C GLU A 28 -8.55 -11.68 -18.63
N ASP A 29 -9.76 -12.22 -18.85
CA ASP A 29 -11.01 -11.46 -18.64
C ASP A 29 -11.18 -11.02 -17.19
N LYS A 30 -10.79 -11.88 -16.24
CA LYS A 30 -10.86 -11.58 -14.82
C LYS A 30 -9.73 -10.66 -14.36
N ARG A 31 -8.59 -10.66 -15.05
CA ARG A 31 -7.50 -9.72 -14.77
C ARG A 31 -7.92 -8.27 -14.97
N LYS A 32 -8.78 -8.02 -15.97
CA LYS A 32 -9.31 -6.67 -16.17
C LYS A 32 -10.13 -6.21 -14.99
N VAL A 33 -10.97 -7.09 -14.43
CA VAL A 33 -11.76 -6.78 -13.25
C VAL A 33 -10.85 -6.45 -12.07
N VAL A 34 -9.79 -7.23 -11.86
CA VAL A 34 -8.82 -6.98 -10.79
C VAL A 34 -8.12 -5.63 -10.99
N ARG A 35 -7.72 -5.29 -12.21
CA ARG A 35 -7.12 -3.98 -12.50
C ARG A 35 -8.06 -2.83 -12.18
N ASP A 36 -9.34 -2.98 -12.45
CA ASP A 36 -10.34 -1.95 -12.13
C ASP A 36 -10.50 -1.81 -10.62
N ILE A 37 -10.46 -2.92 -9.88
CA ILE A 37 -10.47 -2.89 -8.42
C ILE A 37 -9.20 -2.21 -7.90
N GLU A 38 -8.05 -2.50 -8.48
CA GLU A 38 -6.79 -1.85 -8.08
C GLU A 38 -6.84 -0.34 -8.28
N LYS A 39 -7.38 0.12 -9.42
CA LYS A 39 -7.56 1.55 -9.67
C LYS A 39 -8.48 2.19 -8.65
N THR A 40 -9.58 1.52 -8.33
CA THR A 40 -10.51 2.01 -7.31
C THR A 40 -9.81 2.12 -5.96
N ASN A 41 -9.07 1.10 -5.58
CA ASN A 41 -8.32 1.10 -4.33
C ASN A 41 -7.24 2.19 -4.31
N LEU A 42 -6.57 2.41 -5.42
CA LEU A 42 -5.59 3.49 -5.55
C LEU A 42 -6.22 4.85 -5.31
N HIS A 43 -7.36 5.12 -5.95
CA HIS A 43 -8.06 6.39 -5.78
C HIS A 43 -8.59 6.58 -4.37
N GLN A 44 -9.12 5.53 -3.76
CA GLN A 44 -9.59 5.59 -2.38
C GLN A 44 -8.45 5.84 -1.41
N PHE A 45 -7.33 5.18 -1.60
CA PHE A 45 -6.17 5.36 -0.74
C PHE A 45 -5.59 6.76 -0.88
N ARG A 46 -5.51 7.26 -2.11
CA ARG A 46 -5.05 8.63 -2.38
C ARG A 46 -5.95 9.66 -1.70
N ALA A 47 -7.27 9.48 -1.79
CA ALA A 47 -8.22 10.38 -1.15
C ALA A 47 -8.08 10.33 0.37
N TYR A 48 -7.84 9.17 0.93
CA TYR A 48 -7.60 9.00 2.36
C TYR A 48 -6.35 9.77 2.81
N LEU A 49 -5.25 9.63 2.09
CA LEU A 49 -4.02 10.36 2.40
C LEU A 49 -4.21 11.87 2.26
N HIS A 50 -4.95 12.30 1.23
CA HIS A 50 -5.26 13.71 1.03
C HIS A 50 -6.03 14.30 2.22
N ASN A 51 -7.01 13.56 2.73
CA ASN A 51 -7.76 13.98 3.91
C ASN A 51 -6.87 14.12 5.13
N LEU A 52 -5.93 13.20 5.34
CA LEU A 52 -4.99 13.29 6.46
C LEU A 52 -4.09 14.52 6.35
N ILE A 53 -3.63 14.85 5.15
CA ILE A 53 -2.84 16.06 4.91
C ILE A 53 -3.67 17.31 5.21
N ASN A 54 -4.90 17.35 4.71
CA ASN A 54 -5.80 18.49 4.93
C ASN A 54 -6.16 18.70 6.40
N GLN A 55 -6.20 17.63 7.17
CA GLN A 55 -6.46 17.69 8.60
C GLN A 55 -5.20 18.02 9.43
N GLY A 56 -4.07 18.19 8.77
CA GLY A 56 -2.81 18.44 9.46
C GLY A 56 -2.23 17.24 10.18
N ARG A 57 -2.74 16.05 9.89
CA ARG A 57 -2.28 14.80 10.54
C ARG A 57 -1.08 14.18 9.84
N LEU A 58 -0.89 14.50 8.57
CA LEU A 58 0.33 14.19 7.84
C LEU A 58 0.94 15.49 7.36
N ARG A 59 2.26 15.50 7.28
CA ARG A 59 3.01 16.61 6.72
C ARG A 59 2.61 16.84 5.27
N GLU A 60 2.55 18.10 4.85
CA GLU A 60 2.29 18.43 3.47
C GLU A 60 3.42 17.90 2.58
N CYS A 61 3.06 17.16 1.53
CA CYS A 61 4.00 16.61 0.58
C CYS A 61 3.26 16.37 -0.75
N ASN A 62 4.01 16.00 -1.78
CA ASN A 62 3.40 15.69 -3.06
C ASN A 62 2.61 14.39 -2.94
N LEU A 63 1.29 14.51 -2.99
CA LEU A 63 0.38 13.39 -2.78
C LEU A 63 0.54 12.30 -3.85
N THR A 64 0.76 12.70 -5.10
CA THR A 64 0.95 11.76 -6.20
C THR A 64 2.22 10.94 -5.98
N VAL A 65 3.32 11.60 -5.61
CA VAL A 65 4.59 10.93 -5.34
C VAL A 65 4.45 9.98 -4.16
N LEU A 66 3.83 10.42 -3.07
CA LEU A 66 3.62 9.57 -1.90
C LEU A 66 2.81 8.32 -2.24
N THR A 67 1.67 8.51 -2.91
CA THR A 67 0.78 7.42 -3.24
C THR A 67 1.45 6.40 -4.16
N PHE A 68 2.04 6.86 -5.25
CA PHE A 68 2.69 5.96 -6.18
C PHE A 68 3.96 5.30 -5.62
N SER A 69 4.67 5.98 -4.72
CA SER A 69 5.81 5.35 -4.05
C SER A 69 5.38 4.15 -3.20
N MET A 70 4.30 4.29 -2.46
CA MET A 70 3.76 3.18 -1.67
C MET A 70 3.28 2.02 -2.56
N PHE A 71 2.57 2.34 -3.63
CA PHE A 71 2.08 1.32 -4.54
C PHE A 71 3.20 0.66 -5.35
N SER A 72 4.24 1.41 -5.69
CA SER A 72 5.42 0.85 -6.35
C SER A 72 6.15 -0.16 -5.46
N ALA A 73 6.21 0.09 -4.16
CA ALA A 73 6.78 -0.86 -3.21
C ALA A 73 6.01 -2.19 -3.24
N VAL A 74 4.68 -2.14 -3.36
CA VAL A 74 3.86 -3.35 -3.47
C VAL A 74 4.12 -4.08 -4.78
N HIS A 75 4.20 -3.36 -5.89
CA HIS A 75 4.49 -3.99 -7.18
C HIS A 75 5.85 -4.68 -7.18
N TRP A 76 6.82 -4.11 -6.49
CA TRP A 76 8.13 -4.72 -6.32
C TRP A 76 8.05 -6.06 -5.60
N LEU A 77 7.13 -6.21 -4.64
CA LEU A 77 6.91 -7.48 -3.93
C LEU A 77 6.60 -8.63 -4.89
N TYR A 78 5.97 -8.34 -5.99
CA TYR A 78 5.63 -9.32 -7.02
C TYR A 78 6.85 -10.08 -7.53
N PHE A 79 8.01 -9.43 -7.57
CA PHE A 79 9.21 -9.99 -8.16
C PHE A 79 10.09 -10.69 -7.14
N TRP A 80 10.06 -10.25 -5.88
CA TRP A 80 11.02 -10.78 -4.90
C TRP A 80 10.37 -11.50 -3.71
N TYR A 81 9.07 -11.42 -3.55
CA TYR A 81 8.40 -12.08 -2.43
C TYR A 81 8.30 -13.59 -2.68
N HIS A 82 8.73 -14.37 -1.69
CA HIS A 82 8.57 -15.82 -1.68
C HIS A 82 7.96 -16.25 -0.35
N PRO A 83 6.88 -17.06 -0.36
CA PRO A 83 6.25 -17.53 0.87
C PRO A 83 7.20 -18.31 1.79
N GLU A 84 8.26 -18.88 1.22
CA GLU A 84 9.25 -19.68 1.93
C GLU A 84 10.24 -18.85 2.73
N LYS A 85 10.32 -17.54 2.49
CA LYS A 85 11.25 -16.67 3.20
C LYS A 85 10.71 -16.30 4.57
N PRO A 86 11.59 -15.95 5.54
CA PRO A 86 11.16 -15.70 6.91
C PRO A 86 10.21 -14.52 7.10
N LEU A 87 10.19 -13.56 6.18
CA LEU A 87 9.31 -12.41 6.29
C LEU A 87 7.92 -12.73 5.76
N SER A 88 6.89 -12.52 6.58
CA SER A 88 5.50 -12.65 6.15
C SER A 88 5.05 -11.39 5.40
N VAL A 89 3.96 -11.52 4.63
CA VAL A 89 3.33 -10.35 3.98
C VAL A 89 2.98 -9.30 5.02
N LYS A 90 2.47 -9.72 6.17
CA LYS A 90 2.13 -8.80 7.27
C LYS A 90 3.33 -7.97 7.71
N GLU A 91 4.47 -8.61 7.94
CA GLU A 91 5.69 -7.91 8.37
C GLU A 91 6.19 -6.94 7.31
N ILE A 92 6.15 -7.36 6.05
CA ILE A 92 6.58 -6.51 4.94
C ILE A 92 5.70 -5.26 4.84
N VAL A 93 4.39 -5.43 4.89
CA VAL A 93 3.45 -4.31 4.81
C VAL A 93 3.61 -3.37 6.00
N GLU A 94 3.77 -3.90 7.21
CA GLU A 94 4.01 -3.09 8.40
C GLU A 94 5.26 -2.22 8.23
N ASN A 95 6.35 -2.80 7.73
CA ASN A 95 7.59 -2.08 7.51
C ASN A 95 7.43 -1.00 6.44
N ILE A 96 6.74 -1.30 5.35
CA ILE A 96 6.52 -0.33 4.28
C ILE A 96 5.72 0.87 4.83
N VAL A 97 4.63 0.61 5.53
CA VAL A 97 3.80 1.68 6.08
C VAL A 97 4.59 2.50 7.10
N GLU A 98 5.35 1.85 7.97
CA GLU A 98 6.16 2.54 8.95
C GLU A 98 7.20 3.45 8.31
N ILE A 99 7.89 2.95 7.29
CA ILE A 99 8.90 3.73 6.55
C ILE A 99 8.28 4.96 5.91
N PHE A 100 7.13 4.80 5.24
CA PHE A 100 6.49 5.92 4.55
C PHE A 100 5.85 6.93 5.49
N LEU A 101 5.34 6.49 6.64
CA LEU A 101 4.70 7.41 7.57
C LEU A 101 5.70 8.14 8.47
N PHE A 102 6.77 7.47 8.87
CA PHE A 102 7.71 8.01 9.86
C PHE A 102 9.10 8.30 9.29
N GLY A 103 9.39 7.82 8.09
CA GLY A 103 10.69 7.99 7.46
C GLY A 103 11.74 7.04 8.04
N VAL A 104 12.98 7.19 7.55
CA VAL A 104 14.08 6.29 7.92
C VAL A 104 15.23 7.01 8.62
N ILE A 105 15.19 8.34 8.67
CA ILE A 105 16.24 9.12 9.33
C ILE A 105 15.98 9.13 10.83
N ALA A 106 16.93 8.62 11.59
CA ALA A 106 16.87 8.67 13.05
C ALA A 106 16.97 10.12 13.53
N LYS A 107 16.14 10.47 14.50
CA LYS A 107 16.17 11.82 15.08
C LYS A 107 17.02 11.87 16.33
#